data_9114e2fb9bc59b6a08d4dab4f9ae8f8c
#
_entry.id   9114e2fb9bc59b6a08d4dab4f9ae8f8c
#
_cell.length_a   1.000
_cell.length_b   1.000
_cell.length_c   1.000
_cell.angle_alpha   90.00
_cell.angle_beta   90.00
_cell.angle_gamma   90.00
#
_symmetry.space_group_name_H-M   'P 1'
#
loop_
_entity.id
_entity.type
_entity.pdbx_description
1 polymer ?
#
loop_
_entity_poly.entity_id
_entity_poly.type
_entity_poly.pdbx_seq_one_letter_code
_entity_poly.pdbx_strand_id
1 'polypeptide(L)'
;MIENMQEFIDEWGLEDDVIILEPQSDFNGGIIGISEDRCHLIYSYDKLVESLAKSYKNYDLKNSAELKMDDEYRQDAIDWIEVNTIPSIKYWNQDFAPIIIYEV
;
A
#
# COMPACT_ATOMS: atom_id res chain seq x y z
N MET A 1 -10.13 -2.88 7.21
CA MET A 1 -9.64 -2.77 5.81
C MET A 1 -10.56 -1.85 5.00
N ILE A 2 -9.98 -1.03 4.16
CA ILE A 2 -10.75 -0.13 3.29
C ILE A 2 -11.22 -0.93 2.08
N GLU A 3 -12.53 -1.13 1.96
CA GLU A 3 -13.10 -1.93 0.87
C GLU A 3 -13.47 -1.06 -0.34
N ASN A 4 -13.86 0.19 -0.11
CA ASN A 4 -14.26 1.11 -1.16
C ASN A 4 -13.53 2.44 -1.00
N MET A 5 -12.56 2.68 -1.88
CA MET A 5 -11.74 3.89 -1.81
C MET A 5 -12.54 5.16 -2.09
N GLN A 6 -13.56 5.09 -2.96
CA GLN A 6 -14.38 6.28 -3.24
C GLN A 6 -15.19 6.69 -2.01
N GLU A 7 -15.79 5.74 -1.30
CA GLU A 7 -16.49 6.02 -0.06
C GLU A 7 -15.55 6.57 1.01
N PHE A 8 -14.34 6.02 1.11
CA PHE A 8 -13.32 6.50 2.05
C PHE A 8 -12.93 7.95 1.74
N ILE A 9 -12.67 8.25 0.48
CA ILE A 9 -12.33 9.61 0.03
C ILE A 9 -13.45 10.58 0.37
N ASP A 10 -14.69 10.22 0.10
CA ASP A 10 -15.86 11.06 0.36
C ASP A 10 -16.09 11.26 1.85
N GLU A 11 -15.98 10.20 2.65
CA GLU A 11 -16.21 10.24 4.09
C GLU A 11 -15.20 11.14 4.80
N TRP A 12 -13.93 11.06 4.42
CA TRP A 12 -12.86 11.80 5.07
C TRP A 12 -12.55 13.14 4.40
N GLY A 13 -13.27 13.46 3.32
CA GLY A 13 -13.10 14.74 2.64
C GLY A 13 -11.74 14.90 1.95
N LEU A 14 -11.17 13.80 1.45
CA LEU A 14 -9.92 13.85 0.70
C LEU A 14 -10.12 14.54 -0.64
N GLU A 15 -9.07 15.20 -1.12
CA GLU A 15 -9.07 15.78 -2.46
C GLU A 15 -9.18 14.68 -3.51
N ASP A 16 -9.91 14.96 -4.62
CA ASP A 16 -10.13 13.99 -5.68
C ASP A 16 -8.84 13.58 -6.39
N ASP A 17 -7.82 14.43 -6.36
CA ASP A 17 -6.53 14.17 -7.01
C ASP A 17 -5.55 13.38 -6.14
N VAL A 18 -5.97 12.95 -4.94
CA VAL A 18 -5.12 12.14 -4.06
C VAL A 18 -4.62 10.89 -4.80
N ILE A 19 -3.32 10.62 -4.70
CA ILE A 19 -2.72 9.47 -5.38
C ILE A 19 -2.79 8.25 -4.47
N ILE A 20 -3.34 7.17 -5.01
CA ILE A 20 -3.53 5.91 -4.31
C ILE A 20 -2.53 4.89 -4.86
N LEU A 21 -1.85 4.15 -3.98
CA LEU A 21 -0.93 3.11 -4.42
C LEU A 21 -1.68 1.98 -5.12
N GLU A 22 -1.19 1.57 -6.27
CA GLU A 22 -1.76 0.50 -7.10
C GLU A 22 -0.84 -0.73 -7.10
N PRO A 23 -1.38 -1.92 -7.14
CA PRO A 23 -2.82 -2.24 -7.11
C PRO A 23 -3.42 -2.06 -5.71
N GLN A 24 -4.60 -1.47 -5.67
CA GLN A 24 -5.27 -1.16 -4.40
C GLN A 24 -5.49 -2.39 -3.53
N SER A 25 -5.84 -3.52 -4.15
CA SER A 25 -6.06 -4.77 -3.42
C SER A 25 -4.83 -5.24 -2.63
N ASP A 26 -3.63 -4.89 -3.10
CA ASP A 26 -2.38 -5.27 -2.44
C ASP A 26 -1.94 -4.24 -1.38
N PHE A 27 -2.32 -2.98 -1.54
CA PHE A 27 -1.75 -1.89 -0.74
C PHE A 27 -2.73 -1.15 0.17
N ASN A 28 -4.05 -1.26 -0.04
CA ASN A 28 -5.02 -0.56 0.82
C ASN A 28 -4.88 -0.94 2.30
N GLY A 29 -4.45 -2.16 2.59
CA GLY A 29 -4.19 -2.60 3.96
C GLY A 29 -3.06 -1.85 4.66
N GLY A 30 -2.25 -1.10 3.92
CA GLY A 30 -1.18 -0.28 4.47
C GLY A 30 -1.60 1.12 4.89
N ILE A 31 -2.81 1.56 4.53
CA ILE A 31 -3.28 2.91 4.86
C ILE A 31 -3.56 3.01 6.37
N ILE A 32 -2.91 3.98 7.02
CA ILE A 32 -3.07 4.21 8.46
C ILE A 32 -3.63 5.60 8.79
N GLY A 33 -3.75 6.47 7.81
CA GLY A 33 -4.25 7.79 8.06
C GLY A 33 -4.25 8.67 6.83
N ILE A 34 -4.59 9.93 7.05
CA ILE A 34 -4.62 10.97 6.04
C ILE A 34 -3.93 12.21 6.59
N SER A 35 -3.38 13.03 5.71
CA SER A 35 -2.77 14.30 6.13
C SER A 35 -3.85 15.32 6.51
N GLU A 36 -3.47 16.31 7.31
CA GLU A 36 -4.38 17.36 7.78
C GLU A 36 -5.01 18.13 6.60
N ASP A 37 -4.22 18.37 5.55
CA ASP A 37 -4.69 19.09 4.36
C ASP A 37 -5.57 18.25 3.43
N ARG A 38 -5.78 16.96 3.74
CA ARG A 38 -6.61 16.03 2.97
C ARG A 38 -6.06 15.71 1.57
N CYS A 39 -4.79 15.99 1.33
CA CYS A 39 -4.17 15.79 0.03
C CYS A 39 -3.33 14.51 -0.06
N HIS A 40 -3.02 13.88 1.07
CA HIS A 40 -2.12 12.74 1.10
C HIS A 40 -2.69 11.58 1.90
N LEU A 41 -2.64 10.38 1.31
CA LEU A 41 -2.83 9.15 2.08
C LEU A 41 -1.54 8.82 2.81
N ILE A 42 -1.65 8.36 4.04
CA ILE A 42 -0.50 7.97 4.85
C ILE A 42 -0.49 6.45 4.98
N TYR A 43 0.62 5.85 4.56
CA TYR A 43 0.82 4.40 4.60
C TYR A 43 1.89 4.05 5.61
N SER A 44 1.69 2.94 6.33
CA SER A 44 2.74 2.34 7.15
C SER A 44 3.57 1.40 6.27
N TYR A 45 4.89 1.58 6.26
CA TYR A 45 5.79 0.69 5.52
C TYR A 45 5.60 -0.77 5.94
N ASP A 46 5.59 -1.04 7.25
CA ASP A 46 5.42 -2.40 7.75
C ASP A 46 4.10 -3.02 7.31
N LYS A 47 3.02 -2.25 7.34
CA LYS A 47 1.70 -2.73 6.89
C LYS A 47 1.62 -2.91 5.39
N LEU A 48 2.33 -2.08 4.60
CA LEU A 48 2.46 -2.30 3.16
C LEU A 48 3.13 -3.63 2.87
N VAL A 49 4.23 -3.91 3.56
CA VAL A 49 4.96 -5.17 3.41
C VAL A 49 4.06 -6.36 3.77
N GLU A 50 3.36 -6.29 4.90
CA GLU A 50 2.45 -7.35 5.33
C GLU A 50 1.32 -7.58 4.33
N SER A 51 0.73 -6.50 3.83
CA SER A 51 -0.39 -6.56 2.89
C SER A 51 0.05 -7.21 1.57
N LEU A 52 1.19 -6.80 1.03
CA LEU A 52 1.71 -7.37 -0.22
C LEU A 52 2.15 -8.82 -0.04
N ALA A 53 2.82 -9.14 1.07
CA ALA A 53 3.24 -10.51 1.37
C ALA A 53 2.01 -11.45 1.45
N LYS A 54 0.94 -10.98 2.08
CA LYS A 54 -0.32 -11.73 2.16
C LYS A 54 -0.93 -11.95 0.78
N SER A 55 -0.88 -10.96 -0.08
CA SER A 55 -1.36 -11.09 -1.46
C SER A 55 -0.58 -12.13 -2.24
N TYR A 56 0.75 -12.16 -2.09
CA TYR A 56 1.60 -13.17 -2.74
C TYR A 56 1.25 -14.58 -2.25
N LYS A 57 1.09 -14.74 -0.95
CA LYS A 57 0.73 -16.04 -0.36
C LYS A 57 -0.65 -16.50 -0.84
N ASN A 58 -1.62 -15.59 -0.86
CA ASN A 58 -2.98 -15.88 -1.33
C ASN A 58 -2.97 -16.29 -2.82
N TYR A 59 -2.15 -15.64 -3.62
CA TYR A 59 -1.98 -16.01 -5.04
C TYR A 59 -1.47 -17.44 -5.17
N ASP A 60 -0.45 -17.81 -4.41
CA ASP A 60 0.10 -19.16 -4.42
C ASP A 60 -0.91 -20.20 -3.95
N LEU A 61 -1.67 -19.89 -2.89
CA LEU A 61 -2.75 -20.76 -2.42
C LEU A 61 -3.81 -20.98 -3.49
N LYS A 62 -4.24 -19.91 -4.14
CA LYS A 62 -5.27 -19.96 -5.18
C LYS A 62 -4.83 -20.77 -6.40
N ASN A 63 -3.56 -20.72 -6.74
CA ASN A 63 -3.00 -21.39 -7.91
C ASN A 63 -2.39 -22.75 -7.59
N SER A 64 -2.59 -23.27 -6.38
CA SER A 64 -2.07 -24.54 -5.92
C SER A 64 -0.55 -24.66 -6.06
N ALA A 65 0.15 -23.51 -5.95
CA ALA A 65 1.60 -23.46 -6.00
C ALA A 65 2.20 -23.94 -4.67
N GLU A 66 3.44 -24.36 -4.70
CA GLU A 66 4.17 -24.70 -3.47
C GLU A 66 4.34 -23.46 -2.61
N LEU A 67 3.94 -23.56 -1.34
CA LEU A 67 4.03 -22.43 -0.41
C LEU A 67 5.46 -22.23 0.08
N LYS A 68 5.86 -20.96 0.15
CA LYS A 68 7.11 -20.54 0.76
C LYS A 68 6.91 -20.31 2.28
N MET A 69 7.99 -20.09 2.98
CA MET A 69 7.95 -19.60 4.36
C MET A 69 7.43 -18.17 4.42
N ASP A 70 6.80 -17.79 5.50
CA ASP A 70 6.28 -16.41 5.66
C ASP A 70 7.37 -15.35 5.51
N ASP A 71 8.58 -15.64 6.01
CA ASP A 71 9.73 -14.73 5.87
C ASP A 71 10.13 -14.52 4.40
N GLU A 72 9.98 -15.53 3.57
CA GLU A 72 10.27 -15.43 2.14
C GLU A 72 9.26 -14.53 1.44
N TYR A 73 7.97 -14.66 1.75
CA TYR A 73 6.93 -13.77 1.21
C TYR A 73 7.18 -12.32 1.64
N ARG A 74 7.56 -12.14 2.91
CA ARG A 74 7.89 -10.82 3.43
C ARG A 74 9.08 -10.20 2.69
N GLN A 75 10.13 -10.96 2.47
CA GLN A 75 11.31 -10.48 1.74
C GLN A 75 10.98 -10.15 0.28
N ASP A 76 10.18 -10.97 -0.37
CA ASP A 76 9.73 -10.69 -1.74
C ASP A 76 8.94 -9.38 -1.80
N ALA A 77 8.08 -9.14 -0.81
CA ALA A 77 7.31 -7.90 -0.72
C ALA A 77 8.22 -6.69 -0.49
N ILE A 78 9.20 -6.80 0.40
CA ILE A 78 10.17 -5.74 0.66
C ILE A 78 10.93 -5.39 -0.62
N ASP A 79 11.44 -6.39 -1.32
CA ASP A 79 12.21 -6.21 -2.55
C ASP A 79 11.37 -5.48 -3.61
N TRP A 80 10.12 -5.88 -3.77
CA TRP A 80 9.24 -5.26 -4.76
C TRP A 80 8.95 -3.79 -4.41
N ILE A 81 8.62 -3.51 -3.15
CA ILE A 81 8.29 -2.16 -2.67
C ILE A 81 9.50 -1.23 -2.80
N GLU A 82 10.68 -1.71 -2.42
CA GLU A 82 11.91 -0.90 -2.48
C GLU A 82 12.33 -0.58 -3.91
N VAL A 83 12.07 -1.48 -4.86
CA VAL A 83 12.48 -1.29 -6.26
C VAL A 83 11.42 -0.53 -7.06
N ASN A 84 10.13 -0.75 -6.78
CA ASN A 84 9.04 -0.23 -7.61
C ASN A 84 8.24 0.89 -6.95
N THR A 85 7.82 0.72 -5.70
CA THR A 85 6.90 1.66 -5.04
C THR A 85 7.62 2.92 -4.55
N ILE A 86 8.63 2.74 -3.72
CA ILE A 86 9.32 3.88 -3.10
C ILE A 86 9.95 4.80 -4.14
N PRO A 87 10.71 4.28 -5.14
CA PRO A 87 11.28 5.16 -6.15
C PRO A 87 10.24 5.88 -7.00
N SER A 88 9.11 5.25 -7.28
CA SER A 88 8.06 5.83 -8.11
C SER A 88 7.40 7.07 -7.49
N ILE A 89 7.26 7.09 -6.16
CA ILE A 89 6.63 8.20 -5.45
C ILE A 89 7.33 9.53 -5.74
N LYS A 90 8.64 9.51 -5.93
CA LYS A 90 9.44 10.72 -6.21
C LYS A 90 9.06 11.40 -7.52
N TYR A 91 8.49 10.67 -8.47
CA TYR A 91 8.15 11.18 -9.80
C TYR A 91 6.70 11.66 -9.90
N TRP A 92 5.90 11.42 -8.86
CA TRP A 92 4.50 11.83 -8.84
C TRP A 92 4.37 13.27 -8.35
N ASN A 93 3.20 13.86 -8.59
CA ASN A 93 2.88 15.20 -8.08
C ASN A 93 2.95 15.18 -6.55
N GLN A 94 3.93 15.87 -5.99
CA GLN A 94 4.19 15.87 -4.55
C GLN A 94 3.08 16.55 -3.75
N ASP A 95 2.21 17.31 -4.40
CA ASP A 95 1.06 17.92 -3.74
C ASP A 95 0.02 16.86 -3.31
N PHE A 96 0.04 15.68 -3.96
CA PHE A 96 -0.94 14.62 -3.72
C PHE A 96 -0.31 13.24 -3.50
N ALA A 97 1.00 13.15 -3.48
CA ALA A 97 1.71 11.87 -3.37
C ALA A 97 1.48 11.21 -2.00
N PRO A 98 1.49 9.86 -1.95
CA PRO A 98 1.40 9.14 -0.67
C PRO A 98 2.59 9.48 0.25
N ILE A 99 2.33 9.47 1.54
CA ILE A 99 3.36 9.61 2.57
C ILE A 99 3.59 8.22 3.17
N ILE A 100 4.85 7.79 3.18
CA ILE A 100 5.23 6.51 3.77
C ILE A 100 5.87 6.77 5.13
N ILE A 101 5.34 6.13 6.16
CA ILE A 101 5.85 6.22 7.53
C ILE A 101 6.54 4.90 7.88
N TYR A 102 7.75 5.01 8.41
CA TYR A 102 8.50 3.89 8.96
C TYR A 102 8.27 3.89 10.48
N GLU A 103 7.47 2.95 10.95
CA GLU A 103 7.16 2.85 12.38
C GLU A 103 8.35 2.28 13.15
N VAL A 104 8.63 2.87 14.29
CA VAL A 104 9.74 2.43 15.16
C VAL A 104 9.25 1.69 16.38
#